data_e006d9b22cbbc15fdb23098afc6d59ee
#
_entry.id   e006d9b22cbbc15fdb23098afc6d59ee
#
_cell.length_a   1.000
_cell.length_b   1.000
_cell.length_c   1.000
_cell.angle_alpha   90.00
_cell.angle_beta   90.00
_cell.angle_gamma   90.00
#
_symmetry.space_group_name_H-M   'P 1'
#
loop_
_entity.id
_entity.type
_entity.pdbx_description
1 polymer ?
#
loop_
_entity_poly.entity_id
_entity_poly.type
_entity_poly.pdbx_seq_one_letter_code
_entity_poly.pdbx_strand_id
1 'polypeptide(L)'
;MPPQRKRNPNGAGTITQRKDGRYQAAVYVLQPDGTRARKYAYGKTWTECDAKRRELLDKVDQGVPVPTRSAKLAEWLPYWLDNVIKPRRKLSTYDKYESHARLYLVPMLGAKRLESLGVADVRRFLVRLEKQTTAATAKESHRVLRSALSSACREELITRNVAKLVEPPRTDSREVKPWTLNETLDFLAAARTDPLYAAFVLAIAMGLRRGEIVGLRWTDIDLDSRVLYVRQQTQRRRGVLYDDDPKSRRRRAVPLPALCIAPLRWHRMRQADVRAKAGERWREAGYVFTTRTGRPVEPRNVYRSFTRVAASAGLRVVRLHDARHGTATLLTAAGVAPRVVMEILGHSQISITMDVYTHVVQDTQREAMSHMDRLLRRRPGRQ
;
A
#
# COMPACT_ATOMS: atom_id res chain seq x y z
N MET A 1 15.35 16.96 69.53
CA MET A 1 14.14 16.46 68.89
C MET A 1 14.42 16.27 67.41
N PRO A 2 14.18 15.12 66.80
CA PRO A 2 14.34 14.95 65.38
C PRO A 2 13.28 15.78 64.65
N PRO A 3 13.56 16.42 63.47
CA PRO A 3 12.64 17.27 62.76
C PRO A 3 11.42 16.45 62.32
N GLN A 4 10.22 16.91 62.65
CA GLN A 4 8.96 16.33 62.22
C GLN A 4 8.88 16.35 60.69
N ARG A 5 8.80 15.16 60.08
CA ARG A 5 8.55 14.98 58.63
C ARG A 5 7.16 15.62 58.31
N LYS A 6 7.17 16.77 57.67
CA LYS A 6 5.94 17.34 57.11
C LYS A 6 5.26 16.31 56.24
N ARG A 7 4.02 15.92 56.58
CA ARG A 7 3.19 15.06 55.72
C ARG A 7 2.87 15.82 54.43
N ASN A 8 3.16 15.18 53.29
CA ASN A 8 2.72 15.78 52.01
C ASN A 8 1.18 15.90 51.95
N PRO A 9 0.65 16.92 51.30
CA PRO A 9 -0.79 17.04 51.05
C PRO A 9 -1.35 15.78 50.40
N ASN A 10 -2.62 15.45 50.70
CA ASN A 10 -3.30 14.33 50.07
C ASN A 10 -3.29 14.51 48.53
N GLY A 11 -2.85 13.50 47.80
CA GLY A 11 -2.73 13.54 46.32
C GLY A 11 -1.34 13.91 45.79
N ALA A 12 -0.46 14.56 46.57
CA ALA A 12 0.83 15.05 46.11
C ALA A 12 1.87 13.93 45.77
N GLY A 13 1.53 12.66 46.02
CA GLY A 13 2.44 11.54 45.87
C GLY A 13 3.56 11.52 46.92
N THR A 14 4.36 10.48 46.90
CA THR A 14 5.50 10.27 47.87
C THR A 14 6.78 10.02 47.09
N ILE A 15 7.92 10.49 47.62
CA ILE A 15 9.24 10.13 47.15
C ILE A 15 9.99 9.44 48.31
N THR A 16 10.56 8.28 48.04
CA THR A 16 11.36 7.50 49.00
C THR A 16 12.67 7.07 48.35
N GLN A 17 13.73 7.01 49.14
CA GLN A 17 15.00 6.42 48.68
C GLN A 17 14.96 4.92 48.90
N ARG A 18 15.35 4.16 47.92
CA ARG A 18 15.43 2.71 47.94
C ARG A 18 16.76 2.25 48.49
N LYS A 19 16.83 0.99 48.91
CA LYS A 19 18.07 0.37 49.39
C LYS A 19 19.20 0.37 48.35
N ASP A 20 18.86 0.44 47.05
CA ASP A 20 19.81 0.50 45.94
C ASP A 20 20.30 1.94 45.64
N GLY A 21 20.01 2.90 46.52
CA GLY A 21 20.41 4.30 46.41
C GLY A 21 19.55 5.16 45.45
N ARG A 22 18.69 4.56 44.61
CA ARG A 22 17.79 5.28 43.70
C ARG A 22 16.58 5.83 44.47
N TYR A 23 15.99 6.90 43.90
CA TYR A 23 14.73 7.46 44.38
C TYR A 23 13.54 6.89 43.64
N GLN A 24 12.45 6.64 44.37
CA GLN A 24 11.19 6.13 43.87
C GLN A 24 10.07 7.08 44.26
N ALA A 25 9.37 7.63 43.28
CA ALA A 25 8.11 8.35 43.49
C ALA A 25 6.93 7.42 43.30
N ALA A 26 5.84 7.67 44.03
CA ALA A 26 4.58 6.95 43.91
C ALA A 26 3.42 7.96 43.82
N VAL A 27 2.62 7.87 42.76
CA VAL A 27 1.46 8.72 42.49
C VAL A 27 0.26 7.83 42.21
N TYR A 28 -0.91 8.20 42.73
CA TYR A 28 -2.16 7.56 42.31
C TYR A 28 -2.63 8.17 40.99
N VAL A 29 -2.80 7.36 39.97
CA VAL A 29 -3.23 7.78 38.65
C VAL A 29 -4.57 7.13 38.28
N LEU A 30 -5.37 7.82 37.45
CA LEU A 30 -6.56 7.25 36.84
C LEU A 30 -6.13 6.31 35.70
N GLN A 31 -6.65 5.09 35.68
CA GLN A 31 -6.42 4.16 34.59
C GLN A 31 -7.45 4.33 33.46
N PRO A 32 -7.19 3.82 32.24
CA PRO A 32 -8.16 3.87 31.14
C PRO A 32 -9.51 3.18 31.42
N ASP A 33 -9.55 2.25 32.38
CA ASP A 33 -10.77 1.56 32.85
C ASP A 33 -11.54 2.33 33.93
N GLY A 34 -11.09 3.55 34.27
CA GLY A 34 -11.70 4.39 35.29
C GLY A 34 -11.26 4.05 36.73
N THR A 35 -10.45 3.01 36.96
CA THR A 35 -9.94 2.67 38.29
C THR A 35 -8.74 3.53 38.67
N ARG A 36 -8.51 3.73 39.98
CA ARG A 36 -7.30 4.39 40.49
C ARG A 36 -6.26 3.38 40.87
N ALA A 37 -5.04 3.54 40.37
CA ALA A 37 -3.93 2.67 40.71
C ALA A 37 -2.64 3.44 40.94
N ARG A 38 -1.73 2.84 41.68
CA ARG A 38 -0.45 3.45 42.06
C ARG A 38 0.57 3.29 40.96
N LYS A 39 1.05 4.37 40.37
CA LYS A 39 2.16 4.37 39.42
C LYS A 39 3.45 4.82 40.09
N TYR A 40 4.55 4.16 39.75
CA TYR A 40 5.87 4.44 40.26
C TYR A 40 6.76 5.09 39.20
N ALA A 41 7.51 6.11 39.59
CA ALA A 41 8.58 6.69 38.78
C ALA A 41 9.91 6.57 39.54
N TYR A 42 11.00 6.43 38.78
CA TYR A 42 12.35 6.21 39.38
C TYR A 42 13.31 7.25 38.82
N GLY A 43 14.21 7.75 39.71
CA GLY A 43 15.30 8.65 39.37
C GLY A 43 16.59 8.26 40.04
N LYS A 44 17.73 8.60 39.46
CA LYS A 44 19.04 8.46 40.10
C LYS A 44 19.24 9.51 41.20
N THR A 45 18.65 10.68 41.02
CA THR A 45 18.65 11.79 42.00
C THR A 45 17.25 12.09 42.46
N TRP A 46 17.11 12.75 43.58
CA TRP A 46 15.83 13.21 44.11
C TRP A 46 15.14 14.17 43.11
N THR A 47 15.92 15.11 42.54
CA THR A 47 15.43 16.11 41.57
C THR A 47 14.86 15.45 40.31
N GLU A 48 15.55 14.44 39.78
CA GLU A 48 15.04 13.68 38.62
C GLU A 48 13.76 12.92 38.96
N CYS A 49 13.68 12.35 40.15
CA CYS A 49 12.52 11.61 40.62
C CYS A 49 11.32 12.55 40.85
N ASP A 50 11.55 13.73 41.41
CA ASP A 50 10.51 14.74 41.62
C ASP A 50 9.97 15.35 40.32
N ALA A 51 10.83 15.61 39.34
CA ALA A 51 10.41 16.04 38.02
C ALA A 51 9.45 15.01 37.38
N LYS A 52 9.76 13.72 37.41
CA LYS A 52 8.87 12.66 36.93
C LYS A 52 7.58 12.53 37.74
N ARG A 53 7.64 12.77 39.04
CA ARG A 53 6.45 12.80 39.90
C ARG A 53 5.51 13.93 39.50
N ARG A 54 6.04 15.14 39.28
CA ARG A 54 5.26 16.30 38.82
C ARG A 54 4.59 16.04 37.46
N GLU A 55 5.34 15.48 36.51
CA GLU A 55 4.77 15.09 35.21
C GLU A 55 3.58 14.14 35.34
N LEU A 56 3.64 13.19 36.29
CA LEU A 56 2.53 12.29 36.55
C LEU A 56 1.36 13.00 37.21
N LEU A 57 1.59 13.95 38.12
CA LEU A 57 0.57 14.73 38.77
C LEU A 57 -0.12 15.67 37.76
N ASP A 58 0.61 16.34 36.91
CA ASP A 58 0.08 17.18 35.84
C ASP A 58 -0.91 16.41 34.95
N LYS A 59 -0.58 15.14 34.62
CA LYS A 59 -1.50 14.27 33.87
C LYS A 59 -2.75 13.91 34.66
N VAL A 60 -2.62 13.68 35.95
CA VAL A 60 -3.77 13.39 36.85
C VAL A 60 -4.68 14.63 36.93
N ASP A 61 -4.11 15.82 37.09
CA ASP A 61 -4.85 17.09 37.20
C ASP A 61 -5.56 17.45 35.90
N GLN A 62 -4.98 17.06 34.74
CA GLN A 62 -5.59 17.17 33.42
C GLN A 62 -6.64 16.08 33.12
N GLY A 63 -6.87 15.17 34.07
CA GLY A 63 -7.82 14.05 33.88
C GLY A 63 -7.35 13.00 32.84
N VAL A 64 -6.07 13.02 32.44
CA VAL A 64 -5.52 12.11 31.45
C VAL A 64 -5.27 10.75 32.09
N PRO A 65 -5.89 9.65 31.60
CA PRO A 65 -5.65 8.31 32.12
C PRO A 65 -4.21 7.88 31.91
N VAL A 66 -3.54 7.41 32.96
CA VAL A 66 -2.15 6.95 32.92
C VAL A 66 -2.09 5.47 33.22
N PRO A 67 -1.81 4.61 32.22
CA PRO A 67 -1.72 3.17 32.46
C PRO A 67 -0.58 2.87 33.44
N THR A 68 -0.85 2.03 34.44
CA THR A 68 0.16 1.62 35.45
C THR A 68 1.21 0.70 34.90
N ARG A 69 0.90 -0.04 33.84
CA ARG A 69 1.83 -0.87 33.09
C ARG A 69 1.82 -0.42 31.62
N SER A 70 2.99 -0.11 31.10
CA SER A 70 3.16 0.07 29.65
C SER A 70 2.89 -1.25 28.95
N ALA A 71 1.96 -1.22 28.00
CA ALA A 71 1.64 -2.40 27.18
C ALA A 71 2.88 -2.86 26.40
N LYS A 72 3.02 -4.17 26.19
CA LYS A 72 3.99 -4.72 25.25
C LYS A 72 3.54 -4.45 23.81
N LEU A 73 4.50 -4.37 22.91
CA LEU A 73 4.19 -4.19 21.48
C LEU A 73 3.33 -5.36 20.95
N ALA A 74 3.53 -6.59 21.46
CA ALA A 74 2.70 -7.75 21.11
C ALA A 74 1.23 -7.64 21.56
N GLU A 75 0.95 -6.88 22.61
CA GLU A 75 -0.40 -6.61 23.13
C GLU A 75 -1.05 -5.43 22.36
N TRP A 76 -0.25 -4.41 22.06
CA TRP A 76 -0.69 -3.23 21.34
C TRP A 76 -1.07 -3.50 19.89
N LEU A 77 -0.28 -4.27 19.15
CA LEU A 77 -0.47 -4.46 17.70
C LEU A 77 -1.83 -5.08 17.36
N PRO A 78 -2.32 -6.15 18.01
CA PRO A 78 -3.67 -6.67 17.76
C PRO A 78 -4.76 -5.64 18.06
N TYR A 79 -4.69 -4.97 19.20
CA TYR A 79 -5.63 -3.92 19.57
C TYR A 79 -5.69 -2.81 18.50
N TRP A 80 -4.52 -2.30 18.10
CA TRP A 80 -4.40 -1.28 17.06
C TRP A 80 -4.96 -1.74 15.70
N LEU A 81 -4.71 -2.98 15.32
CA LEU A 81 -5.23 -3.54 14.07
C LEU A 81 -6.76 -3.60 14.08
N ASP A 82 -7.36 -4.10 15.15
CA ASP A 82 -8.80 -4.34 15.21
C ASP A 82 -9.59 -3.04 15.49
N ASN A 83 -9.08 -2.15 16.34
CA ASN A 83 -9.83 -0.97 16.78
C ASN A 83 -9.48 0.30 15.99
N VAL A 84 -8.27 0.40 15.42
CA VAL A 84 -7.83 1.62 14.70
C VAL A 84 -7.77 1.41 13.19
N ILE A 85 -7.23 0.27 12.74
CA ILE A 85 -7.01 0.04 11.30
C ILE A 85 -8.25 -0.52 10.63
N LYS A 86 -8.84 -1.57 11.19
CA LYS A 86 -9.99 -2.29 10.61
C LYS A 86 -11.20 -1.39 10.31
N PRO A 87 -11.61 -0.47 11.21
CA PRO A 87 -12.75 0.40 10.94
C PRO A 87 -12.47 1.49 9.89
N ARG A 88 -11.20 1.89 9.71
CA ARG A 88 -10.83 3.09 8.92
C ARG A 88 -10.14 2.78 7.60
N ARG A 89 -9.67 1.57 7.40
CA ARG A 89 -8.86 1.19 6.24
C ARG A 89 -9.51 0.06 5.46
N LYS A 90 -9.14 -0.05 4.17
CA LYS A 90 -9.54 -1.22 3.36
C LYS A 90 -9.01 -2.50 3.98
N LEU A 91 -9.79 -3.56 3.84
CA LEU A 91 -9.44 -4.88 4.36
C LEU A 91 -8.09 -5.40 3.85
N SER A 92 -7.72 -5.07 2.60
CA SER A 92 -6.40 -5.39 2.04
C SER A 92 -5.24 -4.70 2.77
N THR A 93 -5.46 -3.50 3.30
CA THR A 93 -4.48 -2.79 4.14
C THR A 93 -4.38 -3.43 5.52
N TYR A 94 -5.52 -3.81 6.11
CA TYR A 94 -5.55 -4.55 7.36
C TYR A 94 -4.78 -5.87 7.26
N ASP A 95 -5.07 -6.71 6.24
CA ASP A 95 -4.38 -8.00 6.06
C ASP A 95 -2.88 -7.83 5.86
N LYS A 96 -2.47 -6.80 5.12
CA LYS A 96 -1.06 -6.48 4.94
C LYS A 96 -0.40 -6.10 6.26
N TYR A 97 -1.03 -5.23 7.04
CA TYR A 97 -0.51 -4.78 8.33
C TYR A 97 -0.47 -5.93 9.35
N GLU A 98 -1.53 -6.75 9.39
CA GLU A 98 -1.59 -7.96 10.21
C GLU A 98 -0.45 -8.91 9.88
N SER A 99 -0.22 -9.19 8.59
CA SER A 99 0.86 -10.07 8.15
C SER A 99 2.23 -9.57 8.60
N HIS A 100 2.51 -8.26 8.44
CA HIS A 100 3.77 -7.67 8.91
C HIS A 100 3.89 -7.68 10.44
N ALA A 101 2.79 -7.43 11.15
CA ALA A 101 2.76 -7.50 12.61
C ALA A 101 3.06 -8.93 13.09
N ARG A 102 2.33 -9.92 12.58
CA ARG A 102 2.45 -11.32 12.98
C ARG A 102 3.78 -11.96 12.59
N LEU A 103 4.23 -11.74 11.34
CA LEU A 103 5.42 -12.41 10.83
C LEU A 103 6.74 -11.77 11.30
N TYR A 104 6.76 -10.46 11.53
CA TYR A 104 8.01 -9.74 11.75
C TYR A 104 8.04 -8.92 13.04
N LEU A 105 7.01 -8.10 13.32
CA LEU A 105 7.07 -7.18 14.45
C LEU A 105 6.92 -7.90 15.79
N VAL A 106 5.94 -8.77 15.92
CA VAL A 106 5.68 -9.51 17.16
C VAL A 106 6.85 -10.45 17.50
N PRO A 107 7.38 -11.28 16.57
CA PRO A 107 8.49 -12.17 16.90
C PRO A 107 9.78 -11.44 17.28
N MET A 108 10.05 -10.26 16.72
CA MET A 108 11.33 -9.57 16.88
C MET A 108 11.30 -8.44 17.91
N LEU A 109 10.15 -7.79 18.11
CA LEU A 109 9.99 -6.63 19.00
C LEU A 109 8.86 -6.79 20.01
N GLY A 110 8.00 -7.79 19.87
CA GLY A 110 6.76 -7.94 20.64
C GLY A 110 6.95 -7.98 22.16
N ALA A 111 8.06 -8.54 22.64
CA ALA A 111 8.38 -8.59 24.07
C ALA A 111 8.72 -7.22 24.68
N LYS A 112 9.07 -6.22 23.84
CA LYS A 112 9.40 -4.86 24.30
C LYS A 112 8.15 -4.11 24.74
N ARG A 113 8.26 -3.38 25.85
CA ARG A 113 7.23 -2.42 26.27
C ARG A 113 7.27 -1.18 25.36
N LEU A 114 6.13 -0.60 25.06
CA LEU A 114 6.03 0.58 24.19
C LEU A 114 6.92 1.74 24.68
N GLU A 115 6.91 2.02 25.98
CA GLU A 115 7.74 3.08 26.58
C GLU A 115 9.24 2.80 26.53
N SER A 116 9.64 1.52 26.54
CA SER A 116 11.06 1.10 26.54
C SER A 116 11.61 0.83 25.15
N LEU A 117 10.77 0.91 24.11
CA LEU A 117 11.23 0.74 22.74
C LEU A 117 12.09 1.93 22.32
N GLY A 118 13.36 1.67 22.03
CA GLY A 118 14.33 2.70 21.67
C GLY A 118 14.65 2.73 20.17
N VAL A 119 15.30 3.80 19.73
CA VAL A 119 15.80 3.97 18.35
C VAL A 119 16.74 2.83 17.96
N ALA A 120 17.62 2.40 18.90
CA ALA A 120 18.54 1.28 18.67
C ALA A 120 17.82 -0.05 18.42
N ASP A 121 16.68 -0.28 19.08
CA ASP A 121 15.88 -1.50 18.87
C ASP A 121 15.28 -1.54 17.47
N VAL A 122 14.71 -0.41 17.02
CA VAL A 122 14.15 -0.29 15.67
C VAL A 122 15.24 -0.45 14.61
N ARG A 123 16.42 0.14 14.81
CA ARG A 123 17.55 0.00 13.88
C ARG A 123 18.01 -1.45 13.78
N ARG A 124 18.22 -2.14 14.91
CA ARG A 124 18.60 -3.57 14.95
C ARG A 124 17.54 -4.46 14.28
N PHE A 125 16.26 -4.17 14.53
CA PHE A 125 15.15 -4.85 13.87
C PHE A 125 15.24 -4.76 12.36
N LEU A 126 15.40 -3.54 11.80
CA LEU A 126 15.47 -3.34 10.36
C LEU A 126 16.66 -4.04 9.72
N VAL A 127 17.85 -3.92 10.29
CA VAL A 127 19.07 -4.59 9.79
C VAL A 127 18.89 -6.12 9.81
N ARG A 128 18.33 -6.69 10.88
CA ARG A 128 18.09 -8.12 10.97
C ARG A 128 17.04 -8.58 9.97
N LEU A 129 15.93 -7.84 9.84
CA LEU A 129 14.85 -8.19 8.93
C LEU A 129 15.28 -8.12 7.47
N GLU A 130 16.08 -7.12 7.09
CA GLU A 130 16.62 -6.97 5.75
C GLU A 130 17.51 -8.17 5.36
N LYS A 131 18.36 -8.65 6.28
CA LYS A 131 19.18 -9.84 6.08
C LYS A 131 18.35 -11.13 5.92
N GLN A 132 17.22 -11.22 6.59
CA GLN A 132 16.34 -12.41 6.54
C GLN A 132 15.35 -12.39 5.37
N THR A 133 15.10 -11.21 4.77
CA THR A 133 14.06 -11.04 3.75
C THR A 133 14.57 -10.16 2.60
N THR A 134 14.03 -8.96 2.46
CA THR A 134 14.42 -7.94 1.47
C THR A 134 14.31 -6.54 2.05
N ALA A 135 15.06 -5.58 1.50
CA ALA A 135 14.95 -4.17 1.84
C ALA A 135 13.50 -3.65 1.73
N ALA A 136 12.76 -4.11 0.71
CA ALA A 136 11.35 -3.74 0.52
C ALA A 136 10.45 -4.24 1.65
N THR A 137 10.65 -5.48 2.13
CA THR A 137 9.93 -6.04 3.28
C THR A 137 10.27 -5.29 4.57
N ALA A 138 11.53 -4.99 4.79
CA ALA A 138 11.98 -4.22 5.96
C ALA A 138 11.41 -2.79 5.94
N LYS A 139 11.43 -2.11 4.80
CA LYS A 139 10.82 -0.78 4.61
C LYS A 139 9.32 -0.79 4.91
N GLU A 140 8.61 -1.79 4.43
CA GLU A 140 7.17 -1.92 4.67
C GLU A 140 6.86 -2.23 6.14
N SER A 141 7.63 -3.12 6.79
CA SER A 141 7.51 -3.41 8.22
C SER A 141 7.79 -2.18 9.09
N HIS A 142 8.78 -1.37 8.69
CA HIS A 142 9.04 -0.07 9.32
C HIS A 142 7.83 0.87 9.19
N ARG A 143 7.20 0.93 8.01
CA ARG A 143 6.00 1.74 7.79
C ARG A 143 4.85 1.31 8.70
N VAL A 144 4.64 0.00 8.85
CA VAL A 144 3.62 -0.55 9.77
C VAL A 144 3.92 -0.18 11.21
N LEU A 145 5.15 -0.41 11.68
CA LEU A 145 5.59 -0.04 13.03
C LEU A 145 5.42 1.46 13.28
N ARG A 146 5.88 2.30 12.36
CA ARG A 146 5.73 3.76 12.44
C ARG A 146 4.26 4.18 12.54
N SER A 147 3.37 3.53 11.81
CA SER A 147 1.92 3.78 11.87
C SER A 147 1.34 3.38 13.23
N ALA A 148 1.70 2.21 13.74
CA ALA A 148 1.25 1.70 15.03
C ALA A 148 1.72 2.59 16.19
N LEU A 149 3.01 2.99 16.20
CA LEU A 149 3.55 3.87 17.23
C LEU A 149 3.00 5.30 17.12
N SER A 150 2.65 5.79 15.91
CA SER A 150 1.96 7.09 15.78
C SER A 150 0.54 7.04 16.36
N SER A 151 -0.13 5.89 16.30
CA SER A 151 -1.41 5.70 16.97
C SER A 151 -1.24 5.62 18.50
N ALA A 152 -0.20 4.91 18.96
CA ALA A 152 0.14 4.85 20.38
C ALA A 152 0.45 6.24 20.98
N CYS A 153 1.09 7.14 20.20
CA CYS A 153 1.27 8.54 20.63
C CYS A 153 -0.07 9.30 20.73
N ARG A 154 -1.00 9.07 19.79
CA ARG A 154 -2.33 9.73 19.83
C ARG A 154 -3.23 9.22 20.96
N GLU A 155 -3.01 7.99 21.37
CA GLU A 155 -3.67 7.38 22.54
C GLU A 155 -2.88 7.59 23.83
N GLU A 156 -1.87 8.47 23.80
CA GLU A 156 -1.04 8.89 24.94
C GLU A 156 -0.29 7.75 25.67
N LEU A 157 -0.18 6.57 25.02
CA LEU A 157 0.55 5.43 25.55
C LEU A 157 2.07 5.64 25.54
N ILE A 158 2.56 6.48 24.63
CA ILE A 158 3.96 6.90 24.53
C ILE A 158 4.05 8.37 24.11
N THR A 159 5.09 9.05 24.57
CA THR A 159 5.31 10.49 24.30
C THR A 159 5.89 10.76 22.91
N ARG A 160 6.62 9.80 22.33
CA ARG A 160 7.27 9.96 21.02
C ARG A 160 7.30 8.67 20.22
N ASN A 161 7.24 8.80 18.91
CA ASN A 161 7.36 7.69 17.97
C ASN A 161 8.83 7.50 17.55
N VAL A 162 9.52 6.55 18.15
CA VAL A 162 10.93 6.26 17.87
C VAL A 162 11.19 5.74 16.45
N ALA A 163 10.19 5.14 15.80
CA ALA A 163 10.33 4.70 14.41
C ALA A 163 10.40 5.87 13.42
N LYS A 164 9.94 7.06 13.77
CA LYS A 164 10.12 8.26 12.93
C LYS A 164 11.57 8.73 12.88
N LEU A 165 12.38 8.36 13.88
CA LEU A 165 13.79 8.76 14.03
C LEU A 165 14.76 7.77 13.36
N VAL A 166 14.24 6.72 12.72
CA VAL A 166 15.05 5.73 12.01
C VAL A 166 14.68 5.77 10.54
N GLU A 167 15.67 5.94 9.69
CA GLU A 167 15.48 5.85 8.25
C GLU A 167 15.25 4.39 7.84
N PRO A 168 14.24 4.11 6.99
CA PRO A 168 14.05 2.79 6.46
C PRO A 168 15.16 2.42 5.46
N PRO A 169 15.42 1.14 5.22
CA PRO A 169 16.34 0.71 4.18
C PRO A 169 16.02 1.32 2.82
N ARG A 170 17.05 1.71 2.09
CA ARG A 170 16.91 2.17 0.71
C ARG A 170 16.48 0.99 -0.14
N THR A 171 15.50 1.20 -0.97
CA THR A 171 15.08 0.21 -1.97
C THR A 171 15.39 0.81 -3.33
N ASP A 172 16.19 0.11 -4.11
CA ASP A 172 16.38 0.51 -5.49
C ASP A 172 15.01 0.44 -6.18
N SER A 173 14.55 1.58 -6.64
CA SER A 173 13.38 1.62 -7.51
C SER A 173 13.82 1.02 -8.84
N ARG A 174 13.42 -0.23 -9.09
CA ARG A 174 13.64 -0.82 -10.41
C ARG A 174 12.97 0.09 -11.43
N GLU A 175 13.78 0.65 -12.32
CA GLU A 175 13.29 1.41 -13.46
C GLU A 175 12.29 0.55 -14.24
N VAL A 176 11.07 1.03 -14.37
CA VAL A 176 10.03 0.32 -15.12
C VAL A 176 10.22 0.70 -16.59
N LYS A 177 10.76 -0.23 -17.38
CA LYS A 177 10.81 -0.09 -18.83
C LYS A 177 9.58 -0.76 -19.44
N PRO A 178 8.54 -0.01 -19.83
CA PRO A 178 7.39 -0.58 -20.50
C PRO A 178 7.79 -1.13 -21.88
N TRP A 179 6.94 -1.93 -22.49
CA TRP A 179 7.13 -2.34 -23.87
C TRP A 179 7.12 -1.16 -24.83
N THR A 180 7.92 -1.24 -25.85
CA THR A 180 7.85 -0.35 -27.02
C THR A 180 6.55 -0.60 -27.79
N LEU A 181 6.23 0.27 -28.77
CA LEU A 181 5.08 0.07 -29.64
C LEU A 181 5.17 -1.27 -30.39
N ASN A 182 6.33 -1.59 -30.95
CA ASN A 182 6.55 -2.86 -31.68
C ASN A 182 6.35 -4.07 -30.78
N GLU A 183 7.02 -4.12 -29.60
CA GLU A 183 6.83 -5.18 -28.61
C GLU A 183 5.34 -5.34 -28.21
N THR A 184 4.62 -4.23 -28.11
CA THR A 184 3.19 -4.22 -27.80
C THR A 184 2.35 -4.83 -28.91
N LEU A 185 2.64 -4.50 -30.18
CA LEU A 185 1.98 -5.06 -31.36
C LEU A 185 2.28 -6.55 -31.50
N ASP A 186 3.53 -6.96 -31.31
CA ASP A 186 3.94 -8.36 -31.36
C ASP A 186 3.23 -9.19 -30.29
N PHE A 187 3.13 -8.65 -29.06
CA PHE A 187 2.37 -9.29 -27.99
C PHE A 187 0.89 -9.46 -28.38
N LEU A 188 0.24 -8.40 -28.89
CA LEU A 188 -1.15 -8.46 -29.27
C LEU A 188 -1.39 -9.46 -30.42
N ALA A 189 -0.46 -9.56 -31.36
CA ALA A 189 -0.52 -10.54 -32.44
C ALA A 189 -0.43 -11.98 -31.89
N ALA A 190 0.54 -12.25 -31.02
CA ALA A 190 0.71 -13.56 -30.37
C ALA A 190 -0.46 -13.94 -29.46
N ALA A 191 -1.09 -12.95 -28.83
CA ALA A 191 -2.21 -13.15 -27.91
C ALA A 191 -3.54 -13.48 -28.58
N ARG A 192 -3.69 -13.34 -29.89
CA ARG A 192 -4.99 -13.44 -30.62
C ARG A 192 -5.73 -14.76 -30.37
N THR A 193 -5.03 -15.84 -30.20
CA THR A 193 -5.62 -17.16 -29.94
C THR A 193 -5.90 -17.46 -28.47
N ASP A 194 -5.39 -16.61 -27.55
CA ASP A 194 -5.58 -16.81 -26.13
C ASP A 194 -7.02 -16.48 -25.71
N PRO A 195 -7.67 -17.30 -24.87
CA PRO A 195 -9.00 -17.02 -24.34
C PRO A 195 -9.16 -15.66 -23.63
N LEU A 196 -8.06 -15.09 -23.11
CA LEU A 196 -8.03 -13.80 -22.43
C LEU A 196 -7.57 -12.65 -23.34
N TYR A 197 -7.56 -12.84 -24.66
CA TYR A 197 -7.13 -11.81 -25.62
C TYR A 197 -7.82 -10.46 -25.36
N ALA A 198 -9.14 -10.45 -25.22
CA ALA A 198 -9.89 -9.23 -24.93
C ALA A 198 -9.44 -8.56 -23.61
N ALA A 199 -9.08 -9.34 -22.59
CA ALA A 199 -8.54 -8.82 -21.34
C ALA A 199 -7.18 -8.11 -21.55
N PHE A 200 -6.33 -8.67 -22.41
CA PHE A 200 -5.03 -8.10 -22.73
C PHE A 200 -5.16 -6.83 -23.57
N VAL A 201 -6.09 -6.82 -24.53
CA VAL A 201 -6.41 -5.60 -25.30
C VAL A 201 -6.87 -4.48 -24.36
N LEU A 202 -7.78 -4.76 -23.43
CA LEU A 202 -8.22 -3.76 -22.43
C LEU A 202 -7.08 -3.31 -21.51
N ALA A 203 -6.18 -4.23 -21.09
CA ALA A 203 -5.04 -3.90 -20.27
C ALA A 203 -4.07 -2.92 -20.95
N ILE A 204 -3.86 -3.11 -22.26
CA ILE A 204 -2.88 -2.38 -23.06
C ILE A 204 -3.48 -1.10 -23.63
N ALA A 205 -4.68 -1.16 -24.20
CA ALA A 205 -5.29 -0.01 -24.85
C ALA A 205 -5.89 1.02 -23.87
N MET A 206 -6.41 0.54 -22.75
CA MET A 206 -7.08 1.38 -21.75
C MET A 206 -6.31 1.46 -20.42
N GLY A 207 -5.25 0.70 -20.25
CA GLY A 207 -4.49 0.65 -19.03
C GLY A 207 -5.28 0.22 -17.79
N LEU A 208 -6.29 -0.65 -17.95
CA LEU A 208 -7.08 -1.13 -16.82
C LEU A 208 -6.22 -1.92 -15.83
N ARG A 209 -6.48 -1.73 -14.54
CA ARG A 209 -5.83 -2.55 -13.50
C ARG A 209 -6.31 -3.99 -13.57
N ARG A 210 -5.44 -4.94 -13.23
CA ARG A 210 -5.80 -6.38 -13.23
C ARG A 210 -7.11 -6.68 -12.48
N GLY A 211 -7.32 -6.05 -11.31
CA GLY A 211 -8.54 -6.22 -10.53
C GLY A 211 -9.76 -5.60 -11.20
N GLU A 212 -9.61 -4.50 -11.93
CA GLU A 212 -10.67 -3.86 -12.72
C GLU A 212 -11.07 -4.76 -13.89
N ILE A 213 -10.11 -5.38 -14.60
CA ILE A 213 -10.37 -6.34 -15.68
C ILE A 213 -11.15 -7.54 -15.17
N VAL A 214 -10.69 -8.16 -14.08
CA VAL A 214 -11.33 -9.36 -13.51
C VAL A 214 -12.73 -9.04 -12.95
N GLY A 215 -12.92 -7.84 -12.41
CA GLY A 215 -14.19 -7.38 -11.86
C GLY A 215 -15.17 -6.82 -12.89
N LEU A 216 -14.77 -6.72 -14.16
CA LEU A 216 -15.59 -6.11 -15.21
C LEU A 216 -16.83 -6.97 -15.51
N ARG A 217 -17.99 -6.32 -15.59
CA ARG A 217 -19.26 -6.96 -15.93
C ARG A 217 -19.74 -6.51 -17.30
N TRP A 218 -20.57 -7.30 -17.96
CA TRP A 218 -21.17 -6.92 -19.26
C TRP A 218 -22.05 -5.68 -19.13
N THR A 219 -22.67 -5.46 -17.99
CA THR A 219 -23.44 -4.24 -17.68
C THR A 219 -22.59 -2.98 -17.56
N ASP A 220 -21.26 -3.12 -17.50
CA ASP A 220 -20.32 -2.02 -17.45
C ASP A 220 -19.78 -1.63 -18.83
N ILE A 221 -20.19 -2.32 -19.89
CA ILE A 221 -19.72 -2.09 -21.26
C ILE A 221 -20.91 -1.75 -22.16
N ASP A 222 -20.92 -0.54 -22.65
CA ASP A 222 -21.79 -0.12 -23.75
C ASP A 222 -20.98 -0.14 -25.05
N LEU A 223 -21.22 -1.16 -25.88
CA LEU A 223 -20.48 -1.35 -27.12
C LEU A 223 -20.98 -0.39 -28.23
N ASP A 224 -22.22 0.09 -28.14
CA ASP A 224 -22.83 0.96 -29.13
C ASP A 224 -22.42 2.40 -28.89
N SER A 225 -22.56 2.89 -27.67
CA SER A 225 -22.04 4.21 -27.25
C SER A 225 -20.52 4.25 -27.06
N ARG A 226 -19.84 3.10 -27.15
CA ARG A 226 -18.39 2.94 -26.95
C ARG A 226 -17.91 3.52 -25.64
N VAL A 227 -18.54 3.13 -24.55
CA VAL A 227 -18.16 3.54 -23.20
C VAL A 227 -17.96 2.32 -22.29
N LEU A 228 -16.91 2.37 -21.49
CA LEU A 228 -16.63 1.38 -20.44
C LEU A 228 -16.65 2.07 -19.07
N TYR A 229 -17.42 1.51 -18.14
CA TYR A 229 -17.54 2.00 -16.78
C TYR A 229 -16.69 1.15 -15.84
N VAL A 230 -15.72 1.76 -15.19
CA VAL A 230 -14.95 1.09 -14.14
C VAL A 230 -15.62 1.36 -12.80
N ARG A 231 -16.45 0.40 -12.34
CA ARG A 231 -17.27 0.53 -11.13
C ARG A 231 -16.70 -0.25 -9.95
N GLN A 232 -15.99 -1.35 -10.23
CA GLN A 232 -15.50 -2.27 -9.21
C GLN A 232 -14.17 -2.91 -9.61
N GLN A 233 -13.55 -3.60 -8.66
CA GLN A 233 -12.39 -4.46 -8.87
C GLN A 233 -12.58 -5.76 -8.10
N THR A 234 -12.18 -6.88 -8.68
CA THR A 234 -12.16 -8.17 -7.99
C THR A 234 -10.75 -8.50 -7.53
N GLN A 235 -10.63 -8.87 -6.26
CA GLN A 235 -9.37 -9.25 -5.63
C GLN A 235 -9.49 -10.59 -4.92
N ARG A 236 -8.36 -11.30 -4.77
CA ARG A 236 -8.31 -12.50 -3.93
C ARG A 236 -7.83 -12.13 -2.54
N ARG A 237 -8.59 -12.56 -1.52
CA ARG A 237 -8.25 -12.39 -0.13
C ARG A 237 -8.51 -13.68 0.64
N ARG A 238 -7.52 -14.16 1.41
CA ARG A 238 -7.66 -15.37 2.24
C ARG A 238 -8.33 -16.56 1.52
N GLY A 239 -7.97 -16.74 0.24
CA GLY A 239 -8.52 -17.83 -0.55
C GLY A 239 -9.86 -17.55 -1.25
N VAL A 240 -10.51 -16.41 -1.01
CA VAL A 240 -11.81 -16.04 -1.60
C VAL A 240 -11.68 -14.84 -2.53
N LEU A 241 -12.38 -14.86 -3.67
CA LEU A 241 -12.56 -13.69 -4.53
C LEU A 241 -13.68 -12.81 -3.95
N TYR A 242 -13.46 -11.52 -3.91
CA TYR A 242 -14.46 -10.54 -3.49
C TYR A 242 -14.34 -9.28 -4.35
N ASP A 243 -15.48 -8.66 -4.58
CA ASP A 243 -15.57 -7.37 -5.25
C ASP A 243 -15.39 -6.24 -4.23
N ASP A 244 -14.67 -5.22 -4.62
CA ASP A 244 -14.40 -4.02 -3.84
C ASP A 244 -14.48 -2.80 -4.75
N ASP A 245 -14.70 -1.62 -4.21
CA ASP A 245 -14.58 -0.38 -4.96
C ASP A 245 -13.18 -0.23 -5.55
N PRO A 246 -13.04 0.46 -6.70
CA PRO A 246 -11.74 0.73 -7.29
C PRO A 246 -10.77 1.32 -6.25
N LYS A 247 -9.46 1.05 -6.41
CA LYS A 247 -8.43 1.46 -5.44
C LYS A 247 -8.47 2.96 -5.09
N SER A 248 -8.85 3.79 -6.05
CA SER A 248 -9.03 5.24 -5.89
C SER A 248 -10.41 5.64 -5.35
N ARG A 249 -11.33 4.70 -5.07
CA ARG A 249 -12.75 4.94 -4.78
C ARG A 249 -13.47 5.78 -5.85
N ARG A 250 -12.86 6.00 -7.02
CA ARG A 250 -13.43 6.76 -8.12
C ARG A 250 -13.93 5.80 -9.17
N ARG A 251 -15.24 5.74 -9.31
CA ARG A 251 -15.91 5.17 -10.50
C ARG A 251 -15.64 6.11 -11.65
N ARG A 252 -15.34 5.57 -12.82
CA ARG A 252 -15.07 6.38 -14.02
C ARG A 252 -15.66 5.75 -15.26
N ALA A 253 -16.14 6.60 -16.16
CA ALA A 253 -16.47 6.24 -17.52
C ALA A 253 -15.25 6.55 -18.40
N VAL A 254 -14.87 5.62 -19.25
CA VAL A 254 -13.73 5.77 -20.15
C VAL A 254 -14.21 5.44 -21.57
N PRO A 255 -13.97 6.30 -22.56
CA PRO A 255 -14.25 5.98 -23.95
C PRO A 255 -13.57 4.66 -24.35
N LEU A 256 -14.32 3.78 -25.00
CA LEU A 256 -13.84 2.47 -25.44
C LEU A 256 -13.25 2.60 -26.84
N PRO A 257 -11.92 2.41 -27.02
CA PRO A 257 -11.28 2.48 -28.34
C PRO A 257 -11.85 1.45 -29.31
N ALA A 258 -11.97 1.80 -30.59
CA ALA A 258 -12.51 0.93 -31.63
C ALA A 258 -11.82 -0.44 -31.68
N LEU A 259 -10.52 -0.50 -31.44
CA LEU A 259 -9.73 -1.73 -31.41
C LEU A 259 -10.18 -2.73 -30.31
N CYS A 260 -10.93 -2.28 -29.29
CA CYS A 260 -11.46 -3.13 -28.23
C CYS A 260 -12.78 -3.82 -28.60
N ILE A 261 -13.52 -3.29 -29.59
CA ILE A 261 -14.89 -3.71 -29.91
C ILE A 261 -14.92 -5.16 -30.44
N ALA A 262 -14.16 -5.44 -31.49
CA ALA A 262 -14.13 -6.77 -32.09
C ALA A 262 -13.66 -7.86 -31.11
N PRO A 263 -12.57 -7.67 -30.33
CA PRO A 263 -12.16 -8.62 -29.29
C PRO A 263 -13.25 -8.88 -28.24
N LEU A 264 -13.98 -7.84 -27.82
CA LEU A 264 -15.04 -7.99 -26.81
C LEU A 264 -16.25 -8.73 -27.38
N ARG A 265 -16.69 -8.41 -28.62
CA ARG A 265 -17.76 -9.13 -29.30
C ARG A 265 -17.44 -10.60 -29.47
N TRP A 266 -16.24 -10.91 -29.95
CA TRP A 266 -15.78 -12.28 -30.11
C TRP A 266 -15.70 -13.01 -28.76
N HIS A 267 -15.22 -12.33 -27.72
CA HIS A 267 -15.18 -12.91 -26.37
C HIS A 267 -16.59 -13.22 -25.85
N ARG A 268 -17.57 -12.35 -26.10
CA ARG A 268 -18.98 -12.55 -25.72
C ARG A 268 -19.58 -13.78 -26.40
N MET A 269 -19.31 -13.97 -27.70
CA MET A 269 -19.77 -15.16 -28.45
C MET A 269 -19.15 -16.42 -27.85
N ARG A 270 -17.82 -16.46 -27.65
CA ARG A 270 -17.16 -17.60 -27.04
C ARG A 270 -17.68 -17.91 -25.60
N GLN A 271 -17.97 -16.90 -24.82
CA GLN A 271 -18.52 -17.08 -23.49
C GLN A 271 -19.91 -17.71 -23.56
N ALA A 272 -20.74 -17.34 -24.55
CA ALA A 272 -22.04 -17.96 -24.77
C ALA A 272 -21.90 -19.47 -25.10
N ASP A 273 -20.93 -19.84 -25.94
CA ASP A 273 -20.63 -21.27 -26.24
C ASP A 273 -20.17 -22.04 -24.97
N VAL A 274 -19.31 -21.41 -24.17
CA VAL A 274 -18.84 -22.01 -22.90
C VAL A 274 -20.01 -22.17 -21.93
N ARG A 275 -20.92 -21.19 -21.87
CA ARG A 275 -22.13 -21.22 -21.06
C ARG A 275 -23.05 -22.38 -21.50
N ALA A 276 -23.31 -22.50 -22.78
CA ALA A 276 -24.14 -23.59 -23.32
C ALA A 276 -23.57 -24.98 -22.98
N LYS A 277 -22.25 -25.16 -23.11
CA LYS A 277 -21.55 -26.39 -22.75
C LYS A 277 -21.53 -26.69 -21.24
N ALA A 278 -21.58 -25.66 -20.39
CA ALA A 278 -21.60 -25.83 -18.95
C ALA A 278 -22.98 -26.23 -18.42
N GLY A 279 -24.06 -25.85 -19.12
CA GLY A 279 -25.46 -26.12 -18.72
C GLY A 279 -25.72 -25.64 -17.29
N GLU A 280 -26.31 -26.52 -16.47
CA GLU A 280 -26.66 -26.22 -15.07
C GLU A 280 -25.47 -25.89 -14.17
N ARG A 281 -24.25 -26.26 -14.57
CA ARG A 281 -23.01 -25.90 -13.83
C ARG A 281 -22.63 -24.43 -14.01
N TRP A 282 -23.26 -23.72 -14.97
CA TRP A 282 -23.00 -22.32 -15.16
C TRP A 282 -23.59 -21.47 -14.05
N ARG A 283 -22.77 -20.60 -13.46
CA ARG A 283 -23.19 -19.61 -12.48
C ARG A 283 -23.24 -18.23 -13.14
N GLU A 284 -24.45 -17.72 -13.33
CA GLU A 284 -24.65 -16.41 -13.90
C GLU A 284 -24.30 -15.31 -12.89
N ALA A 285 -23.18 -14.65 -13.10
CA ALA A 285 -22.71 -13.56 -12.25
C ALA A 285 -22.39 -12.28 -13.06
N GLY A 286 -22.65 -12.31 -14.39
CA GLY A 286 -22.51 -11.17 -15.28
C GLY A 286 -21.09 -10.72 -15.59
N TYR A 287 -20.06 -11.44 -15.13
CA TYR A 287 -18.66 -11.07 -15.41
C TYR A 287 -18.30 -11.27 -16.89
N VAL A 288 -17.44 -10.36 -17.40
CA VAL A 288 -16.88 -10.48 -18.75
C VAL A 288 -15.92 -11.66 -18.81
N PHE A 289 -14.96 -11.74 -17.88
CA PHE A 289 -13.93 -12.78 -17.88
C PHE A 289 -14.24 -13.84 -16.83
N THR A 290 -14.65 -15.02 -17.31
CA THR A 290 -15.12 -16.11 -16.46
C THR A 290 -14.32 -17.39 -16.61
N THR A 291 -14.42 -18.26 -15.63
CA THR A 291 -14.05 -19.67 -15.71
C THR A 291 -15.06 -20.42 -16.57
N ARG A 292 -14.80 -21.71 -16.84
CA ARG A 292 -15.74 -22.59 -17.57
C ARG A 292 -17.10 -22.78 -16.88
N THR A 293 -17.24 -22.34 -15.64
CA THR A 293 -18.48 -22.42 -14.85
C THR A 293 -19.07 -21.06 -14.50
N GLY A 294 -18.71 -19.99 -15.21
CA GLY A 294 -19.29 -18.65 -15.03
C GLY A 294 -18.77 -17.86 -13.83
N ARG A 295 -17.89 -18.43 -12.99
CA ARG A 295 -17.24 -17.67 -11.90
C ARG A 295 -16.19 -16.70 -12.48
N PRO A 296 -15.88 -15.58 -11.81
CA PRO A 296 -14.83 -14.69 -12.27
C PRO A 296 -13.48 -15.42 -12.37
N VAL A 297 -12.69 -15.07 -13.36
CA VAL A 297 -11.35 -15.63 -13.54
C VAL A 297 -10.43 -15.18 -12.39
N GLU A 298 -9.56 -16.05 -11.94
CA GLU A 298 -8.57 -15.71 -10.92
C GLU A 298 -7.59 -14.64 -11.43
N PRO A 299 -7.35 -13.56 -10.67
CA PRO A 299 -6.40 -12.52 -11.10
C PRO A 299 -5.00 -13.07 -11.42
N ARG A 300 -4.58 -14.13 -10.72
CA ARG A 300 -3.31 -14.80 -10.97
C ARG A 300 -3.30 -15.53 -12.32
N ASN A 301 -4.43 -16.06 -12.78
CA ASN A 301 -4.52 -16.74 -14.06
C ASN A 301 -4.39 -15.75 -15.23
N VAL A 302 -4.98 -14.55 -15.10
CA VAL A 302 -4.79 -13.48 -16.09
C VAL A 302 -3.30 -13.14 -16.21
N TYR A 303 -2.60 -12.96 -15.10
CA TYR A 303 -1.18 -12.67 -15.10
C TYR A 303 -0.35 -13.83 -15.67
N ARG A 304 -0.65 -15.09 -15.29
CA ARG A 304 0.04 -16.27 -15.80
C ARG A 304 -0.12 -16.43 -17.31
N SER A 305 -1.33 -16.21 -17.85
CA SER A 305 -1.54 -16.25 -19.30
C SER A 305 -0.80 -15.13 -20.00
N PHE A 306 -0.83 -13.91 -19.46
CA PHE A 306 -0.09 -12.76 -19.98
C PHE A 306 1.42 -13.06 -20.08
N THR A 307 2.04 -13.57 -19.02
CA THR A 307 3.47 -13.89 -19.01
C THR A 307 3.83 -15.05 -19.94
N ARG A 308 2.95 -16.05 -20.05
CA ARG A 308 3.13 -17.17 -20.99
C ARG A 308 3.11 -16.67 -22.44
N VAL A 309 2.16 -15.86 -22.82
CA VAL A 309 2.06 -15.29 -24.18
C VAL A 309 3.27 -14.40 -24.49
N ALA A 310 3.70 -13.55 -23.54
CA ALA A 310 4.90 -12.75 -23.73
C ALA A 310 6.15 -13.62 -23.98
N ALA A 311 6.32 -14.67 -23.17
CA ALA A 311 7.44 -15.58 -23.31
C ALA A 311 7.39 -16.35 -24.65
N SER A 312 6.22 -16.83 -25.09
CA SER A 312 6.05 -17.53 -26.38
C SER A 312 6.30 -16.64 -27.60
N ALA A 313 6.12 -15.33 -27.44
CA ALA A 313 6.45 -14.33 -28.47
C ALA A 313 7.91 -13.88 -28.43
N GLY A 314 8.76 -14.45 -27.58
CA GLY A 314 10.15 -14.03 -27.42
C GLY A 314 10.34 -12.67 -26.76
N LEU A 315 9.27 -12.13 -26.16
CA LEU A 315 9.30 -10.81 -25.53
C LEU A 315 9.80 -10.89 -24.08
N ARG A 316 10.48 -9.83 -23.64
CA ARG A 316 10.82 -9.69 -22.22
C ARG A 316 9.54 -9.67 -21.38
N VAL A 317 9.54 -10.44 -20.30
CA VAL A 317 8.38 -10.50 -19.41
C VAL A 317 8.31 -9.22 -18.56
N VAL A 318 7.26 -8.43 -18.77
CA VAL A 318 6.91 -7.30 -17.93
C VAL A 318 5.72 -7.65 -17.02
N ARG A 319 5.54 -6.93 -15.94
CA ARG A 319 4.34 -7.12 -15.11
C ARG A 319 3.13 -6.53 -15.83
N LEU A 320 1.95 -7.12 -15.67
CA LEU A 320 0.71 -6.58 -16.24
C LEU A 320 0.44 -5.12 -15.81
N HIS A 321 0.96 -4.72 -14.64
CA HIS A 321 0.90 -3.33 -14.20
C HIS A 321 1.85 -2.42 -14.99
N ASP A 322 2.94 -2.95 -15.49
CA ASP A 322 3.88 -2.21 -16.32
C ASP A 322 3.31 -1.98 -17.74
N ALA A 323 2.42 -2.87 -18.23
CA ALA A 323 1.65 -2.63 -19.46
C ALA A 323 0.78 -1.36 -19.35
N ARG A 324 0.23 -1.09 -18.17
CA ARG A 324 -0.49 0.17 -17.90
C ARG A 324 0.45 1.39 -17.91
N HIS A 325 1.70 1.25 -17.44
CA HIS A 325 2.71 2.29 -17.63
C HIS A 325 3.00 2.52 -19.12
N GLY A 326 3.05 1.44 -19.91
CA GLY A 326 3.13 1.52 -21.38
C GLY A 326 1.98 2.30 -22.00
N THR A 327 0.74 2.06 -21.56
CA THR A 327 -0.41 2.86 -22.00
C THR A 327 -0.22 4.35 -21.68
N ALA A 328 0.26 4.68 -20.46
CA ALA A 328 0.54 6.07 -20.11
C ALA A 328 1.61 6.68 -21.02
N THR A 329 2.69 5.94 -21.29
CA THR A 329 3.79 6.36 -22.17
C THR A 329 3.28 6.61 -23.60
N LEU A 330 2.49 5.70 -24.16
CA LEU A 330 1.94 5.82 -25.51
C LEU A 330 0.97 7.01 -25.63
N LEU A 331 0.08 7.21 -24.65
CA LEU A 331 -0.82 8.37 -24.63
C LEU A 331 -0.04 9.69 -24.52
N THR A 332 1.00 9.74 -23.71
CA THR A 332 1.88 10.91 -23.56
C THR A 332 2.64 11.19 -24.86
N ALA A 333 3.20 10.15 -25.49
CA ALA A 333 3.87 10.28 -26.79
C ALA A 333 2.92 10.73 -27.91
N ALA A 334 1.64 10.39 -27.80
CA ALA A 334 0.59 10.89 -28.69
C ALA A 334 0.12 12.34 -28.37
N GLY A 335 0.78 13.04 -27.44
CA GLY A 335 0.47 14.43 -27.08
C GLY A 335 -0.74 14.61 -26.17
N VAL A 336 -1.28 13.54 -25.58
CA VAL A 336 -2.44 13.63 -24.68
C VAL A 336 -2.03 14.33 -23.37
N ALA A 337 -2.77 15.36 -22.99
CA ALA A 337 -2.50 16.14 -21.79
C ALA A 337 -2.45 15.25 -20.53
N PRO A 338 -1.49 15.47 -19.59
CA PRO A 338 -1.29 14.64 -18.41
C PRO A 338 -2.56 14.48 -17.55
N ARG A 339 -3.40 15.50 -17.50
CA ARG A 339 -4.66 15.44 -16.76
C ARG A 339 -5.63 14.42 -17.36
N VAL A 340 -5.73 14.38 -18.68
CA VAL A 340 -6.59 13.43 -19.42
C VAL A 340 -6.04 12.01 -19.24
N VAL A 341 -4.72 11.81 -19.36
CA VAL A 341 -4.07 10.49 -19.08
C VAL A 341 -4.37 10.03 -17.66
N MET A 342 -4.27 10.95 -16.68
CA MET A 342 -4.60 10.66 -15.28
C MET A 342 -6.05 10.20 -15.11
N GLU A 343 -7.01 10.81 -15.80
CA GLU A 343 -8.43 10.48 -15.72
C GLU A 343 -8.75 9.15 -16.39
N ILE A 344 -8.23 8.90 -17.59
CA ILE A 344 -8.35 7.61 -18.31
C ILE A 344 -7.85 6.48 -17.42
N LEU A 345 -6.63 6.61 -16.90
CA LEU A 345 -6.02 5.60 -16.08
C LEU A 345 -6.61 5.53 -14.65
N GLY A 346 -7.23 6.60 -14.15
CA GLY A 346 -7.73 6.68 -12.77
C GLY A 346 -6.57 6.67 -11.75
N HIS A 347 -5.55 7.51 -11.99
CA HIS A 347 -4.51 7.77 -11.00
C HIS A 347 -5.06 8.67 -9.89
N SER A 348 -4.72 8.36 -8.64
CA SER A 348 -5.16 9.15 -7.49
C SER A 348 -4.39 10.46 -7.34
N GLN A 349 -3.18 10.51 -7.87
CA GLN A 349 -2.28 11.66 -7.81
C GLN A 349 -1.70 11.92 -9.20
N ILE A 350 -1.59 13.20 -9.58
CA ILE A 350 -1.03 13.62 -10.86
C ILE A 350 0.47 13.29 -10.95
N SER A 351 1.19 13.27 -9.82
CA SER A 351 2.61 12.94 -9.78
C SER A 351 2.95 11.62 -10.46
N ILE A 352 2.10 10.60 -10.30
CA ILE A 352 2.28 9.29 -10.94
C ILE A 352 2.26 9.39 -12.47
N THR A 353 1.44 10.30 -13.01
CA THR A 353 1.37 10.55 -14.45
C THR A 353 2.52 11.44 -14.91
N MET A 354 2.90 12.43 -14.09
CA MET A 354 4.01 13.32 -14.37
C MET A 354 5.36 12.61 -14.41
N ASP A 355 5.56 11.58 -13.58
CA ASP A 355 6.78 10.75 -13.65
C ASP A 355 6.95 10.11 -15.04
N VAL A 356 5.87 9.57 -15.62
CA VAL A 356 5.88 9.03 -16.98
C VAL A 356 6.07 10.14 -18.02
N TYR A 357 5.37 11.27 -17.85
CA TYR A 357 5.45 12.40 -18.74
C TYR A 357 6.88 12.97 -18.85
N THR A 358 7.57 13.10 -17.72
CA THR A 358 8.94 13.61 -17.65
C THR A 358 9.91 12.73 -18.46
N HIS A 359 9.79 11.41 -18.35
CA HIS A 359 10.63 10.48 -19.12
C HIS A 359 10.39 10.60 -20.63
N VAL A 360 9.12 10.63 -21.08
CA VAL A 360 8.78 10.76 -22.50
C VAL A 360 9.27 12.10 -23.08
N VAL A 361 9.08 13.19 -22.34
CA VAL A 361 9.54 14.52 -22.77
C VAL A 361 11.08 14.57 -22.87
N GLN A 362 11.80 13.96 -21.94
CA GLN A 362 13.26 13.89 -21.99
C GLN A 362 13.76 13.11 -23.22
N ASP A 363 13.13 12.00 -23.57
CA ASP A 363 13.49 11.22 -24.75
C ASP A 363 13.18 12.01 -26.04
N THR A 364 12.02 12.65 -26.13
CA THR A 364 11.66 13.54 -27.24
C THR A 364 12.61 14.73 -27.36
N GLN A 365 13.05 15.31 -26.24
CA GLN A 365 14.07 16.37 -26.24
C GLN A 365 15.41 15.89 -26.77
N ARG A 366 15.87 14.68 -26.35
CA ARG A 366 17.12 14.09 -26.88
C ARG A 366 17.04 13.83 -28.36
N GLU A 367 15.93 13.31 -28.87
CA GLU A 367 15.69 13.10 -30.30
C GLU A 367 15.68 14.43 -31.05
N ALA A 368 14.99 15.45 -30.53
CA ALA A 368 14.97 16.79 -31.13
C ALA A 368 16.35 17.42 -31.19
N MET A 369 17.12 17.33 -30.10
CA MET A 369 18.50 17.82 -30.05
C MET A 369 19.43 17.05 -31.00
N SER A 370 19.27 15.71 -31.09
CA SER A 370 19.99 14.89 -32.05
C SER A 370 19.63 15.26 -33.51
N HIS A 371 18.39 15.64 -33.77
CA HIS A 371 17.97 16.12 -35.06
C HIS A 371 18.57 17.48 -35.40
N MET A 372 18.58 18.42 -34.45
CA MET A 372 19.23 19.70 -34.57
C MET A 372 20.72 19.53 -34.87
N ASP A 373 21.41 18.63 -34.13
CA ASP A 373 22.82 18.34 -34.35
C ASP A 373 23.12 17.85 -35.77
N ARG A 374 22.24 16.94 -36.29
CA ARG A 374 22.35 16.48 -37.69
C ARG A 374 22.12 17.59 -38.71
N LEU A 375 21.18 18.52 -38.48
CA LEU A 375 20.94 19.65 -39.36
C LEU A 375 22.10 20.61 -39.39
N LEU A 376 22.67 20.92 -38.21
CA LEU A 376 23.76 21.86 -38.09
C LEU A 376 25.12 21.29 -38.59
N ARG A 377 25.31 19.98 -38.57
CA ARG A 377 26.49 19.28 -39.13
C ARG A 377 26.46 19.16 -40.66
N ARG A 378 25.31 19.31 -41.33
CA ARG A 378 25.25 19.41 -42.78
C ARG A 378 25.81 20.79 -43.20
N ARG A 379 27.11 20.89 -43.47
CA ARG A 379 27.68 22.01 -44.18
C ARG A 379 27.01 22.13 -45.56
N PRO A 380 26.47 23.27 -45.98
CA PRO A 380 26.10 23.45 -47.36
C PRO A 380 27.38 23.25 -48.19
N GLY A 381 27.35 22.32 -49.13
CA GLY A 381 28.43 22.13 -50.10
C GLY A 381 28.70 23.45 -50.78
N ARG A 382 29.96 23.90 -50.76
CA ARG A 382 30.45 24.94 -51.66
C ARG A 382 30.22 24.40 -53.08
N GLN A 383 29.35 25.07 -53.82
CA GLN A 383 29.40 25.05 -55.29
C GLN A 383 30.66 25.73 -55.78
#